data_7cbe5a501fafc386d0de6cb32de59300
#
_entry.id   7cbe5a501fafc386d0de6cb32de59300
#
_cell.length_a   1.000
_cell.length_b   1.000
_cell.length_c   1.000
_cell.angle_alpha   90.00
_cell.angle_beta   90.00
_cell.angle_gamma   90.00
#
_symmetry.space_group_name_H-M   'P 1'
#
loop_
_entity.id
_entity.type
_entity.pdbx_description
1 polymer ?
#
loop_
_entity_poly.entity_id
_entity_poly.type
_entity_poly.pdbx_seq_one_letter_code
_entity_poly.pdbx_strand_id
1 'polypeptide(L)'
;MGIKHFKTAEFDAAVAAAPLAMVDFWADWCGPCKMLAPVLHEIAEENADTLKVGKINVDEQMELAMRFQVSSIPMLVVFKDGKAVAKSVGYRPKAEIAAMVEGAR
;
A
#
# COMPACT_ATOMS: atom_id res chain seq x y z
N MET A 1 9.08 13.34 0.53
CA MET A 1 7.94 12.69 0.61
C MET A 1 7.56 11.89 -0.53
N GLY A 2 7.71 11.01 -0.94
CA GLY A 2 7.26 10.13 -1.97
C GLY A 2 6.81 8.82 -1.39
N ILE A 3 6.56 7.87 -2.26
CA ILE A 3 6.19 6.53 -1.87
C ILE A 3 7.44 5.76 -1.49
N LYS A 4 7.42 5.15 -0.31
CA LYS A 4 8.56 4.40 0.18
C LYS A 4 8.48 2.96 -0.28
N HIS A 5 9.63 2.39 -0.68
CA HIS A 5 9.72 0.96 -1.00
C HIS A 5 10.18 0.22 0.24
N PHE A 6 9.31 -0.64 0.78
CA PHE A 6 9.61 -1.38 2.01
C PHE A 6 10.33 -2.69 1.74
N LYS A 7 11.28 -3.00 2.60
CA LYS A 7 11.91 -4.31 2.67
C LYS A 7 11.36 -5.05 3.87
N THR A 8 11.42 -6.37 3.83
CA THR A 8 10.88 -7.22 4.89
C THR A 8 11.40 -6.81 6.27
N ALA A 9 12.70 -6.52 6.38
CA ALA A 9 13.33 -6.24 7.67
C ALA A 9 12.83 -4.96 8.34
N GLU A 10 12.35 -3.98 7.56
CA GLU A 10 11.95 -2.67 8.10
C GLU A 10 10.44 -2.48 8.16
N PHE A 11 9.69 -3.38 7.56
CA PHE A 11 8.26 -3.19 7.35
C PHE A 11 7.47 -2.95 8.64
N ASP A 12 7.63 -3.85 9.60
CA ASP A 12 6.82 -3.77 10.83
C ASP A 12 7.03 -2.47 11.59
N ALA A 13 8.30 -2.06 11.73
CA ALA A 13 8.61 -0.82 12.44
C ALA A 13 8.08 0.40 11.68
N ALA A 14 8.20 0.39 10.35
CA ALA A 14 7.76 1.52 9.54
C ALA A 14 6.24 1.70 9.60
N VAL A 15 5.50 0.60 9.52
CA VAL A 15 4.03 0.65 9.56
C VAL A 15 3.55 1.01 10.97
N ALA A 16 4.19 0.46 12.00
CA ALA A 16 3.83 0.76 13.39
C ALA A 16 4.08 2.22 13.75
N ALA A 17 5.06 2.85 13.11
CA ALA A 17 5.41 4.25 13.40
C ALA A 17 4.43 5.25 12.78
N ALA A 18 3.59 4.82 11.86
CA ALA A 18 2.65 5.70 11.17
C ALA A 18 1.24 5.52 11.74
N PRO A 19 0.53 6.61 12.07
CA PRO A 19 -0.86 6.50 12.51
C PRO A 19 -1.76 5.91 11.45
N LEU A 20 -1.46 6.19 10.17
CA LEU A 20 -2.21 5.65 9.04
C LEU A 20 -1.23 5.35 7.92
N ALA A 21 -1.30 4.14 7.37
CA ALA A 21 -0.43 3.73 6.28
C ALA A 21 -1.21 2.93 5.24
N MET A 22 -0.80 3.06 3.98
CA MET A 22 -1.35 2.24 2.90
C MET A 22 -0.18 1.59 2.18
N VAL A 23 -0.28 0.29 1.96
CA VAL A 23 0.80 -0.49 1.35
C VAL A 23 0.28 -1.14 0.07
N ASP A 24 1.04 -1.00 -1.00
CA ASP A 24 0.74 -1.54 -2.33
C ASP A 24 1.67 -2.72 -2.63
N PHE A 25 1.09 -3.90 -2.74
CA PHE A 25 1.81 -5.10 -3.19
C PHE A 25 1.76 -5.14 -4.72
N TRP A 26 2.92 -5.13 -5.36
CA TRP A 26 3.02 -4.98 -6.81
C TRP A 26 4.17 -5.80 -7.40
N ALA A 27 4.24 -5.87 -8.73
CA ALA A 27 5.36 -6.48 -9.44
C ALA A 27 5.59 -5.74 -10.75
N ASP A 28 6.82 -5.85 -11.28
CA ASP A 28 7.21 -5.18 -12.52
C ASP A 28 6.41 -5.66 -13.74
N TRP A 29 6.02 -6.93 -13.73
CA TRP A 29 5.29 -7.55 -14.86
C TRP A 29 3.78 -7.30 -14.80
N CYS A 30 3.30 -6.62 -13.82
CA CYS A 30 1.87 -6.45 -13.58
C CYS A 30 1.35 -5.18 -14.23
N GLY A 31 0.57 -5.33 -15.31
CA GLY A 31 -0.02 -4.18 -16.02
C GLY A 31 -0.93 -3.33 -15.14
N PRO A 32 -1.92 -3.92 -14.45
CA PRO A 32 -2.79 -3.13 -13.54
C PRO A 32 -2.03 -2.40 -12.45
N CYS A 33 -0.90 -2.97 -11.97
CA CYS A 33 -0.06 -2.29 -10.99
C CYS A 33 0.52 -1.00 -11.56
N LYS A 34 0.92 -1.02 -12.83
CA LYS A 34 1.45 0.17 -13.49
C LYS A 34 0.39 1.23 -13.68
N MET A 35 -0.84 0.82 -13.94
CA MET A 35 -1.96 1.76 -14.06
C MET A 35 -2.30 2.40 -12.72
N LEU A 36 -2.12 1.67 -11.63
CA LEU A 36 -2.42 2.16 -10.30
C LEU A 36 -1.35 3.12 -9.77
N ALA A 37 -0.11 3.00 -10.23
CA ALA A 37 1.00 3.80 -9.71
C ALA A 37 0.75 5.31 -9.71
N PRO A 38 0.29 5.94 -10.81
CA PRO A 38 0.01 7.38 -10.78
C PRO A 38 -1.09 7.76 -9.80
N VAL A 39 -2.09 6.89 -9.63
CA VAL A 39 -3.18 7.14 -8.67
C VAL A 39 -2.63 7.18 -7.25
N LEU A 40 -1.74 6.24 -6.92
CA LEU A 40 -1.12 6.20 -5.59
C LEU A 40 -0.23 7.41 -5.33
N HIS A 41 0.48 7.89 -6.35
CA HIS A 41 1.28 9.10 -6.24
C HIS A 41 0.42 10.31 -5.89
N GLU A 42 -0.74 10.45 -6.54
CA GLU A 42 -1.65 11.56 -6.24
C GLU A 42 -2.17 11.47 -4.82
N ILE A 43 -2.58 10.28 -4.40
CA ILE A 43 -3.08 10.08 -3.03
C ILE A 43 -1.99 10.37 -2.00
N ALA A 44 -0.77 9.91 -2.27
CA ALA A 44 0.35 10.15 -1.37
C ALA A 44 0.63 11.65 -1.21
N GLU A 45 0.61 12.41 -2.31
CA GLU A 45 0.84 13.85 -2.26
C GLU A 45 -0.28 14.59 -1.54
N GLU A 46 -1.51 14.22 -1.81
CA GLU A 46 -2.67 14.87 -1.20
C GLU A 46 -2.79 14.61 0.29
N ASN A 47 -2.18 13.54 0.78
CA ASN A 47 -2.27 13.14 2.18
C ASN A 47 -0.90 13.04 2.85
N ALA A 48 0.08 13.80 2.36
CA ALA A 48 1.47 13.66 2.80
C ALA A 48 1.67 13.76 4.31
N ASP A 49 0.87 14.59 4.99
CA ASP A 49 1.02 14.82 6.42
C ASP A 49 0.30 13.77 7.27
N THR A 50 -0.62 13.00 6.70
CA THR A 50 -1.50 12.12 7.47
C THR A 50 -1.46 10.67 7.05
N LEU A 51 -0.89 10.36 5.88
CA LEU A 51 -0.87 9.00 5.34
C LEU A 51 0.52 8.66 4.85
N LYS A 52 1.06 7.56 5.35
CA LYS A 52 2.30 7.01 4.81
C LYS A 52 1.94 6.01 3.72
N VAL A 53 2.49 6.19 2.54
CA VAL A 53 2.25 5.26 1.43
C VAL A 53 3.54 4.52 1.12
N GLY A 54 3.45 3.20 1.05
CA GLY A 54 4.59 2.37 0.75
C GLY A 54 4.27 1.31 -0.29
N LYS A 55 5.30 0.76 -0.90
CA LYS A 55 5.20 -0.29 -1.92
C LYS A 55 6.05 -1.48 -1.53
N ILE A 56 5.55 -2.67 -1.83
CA ILE A 56 6.26 -3.92 -1.62
C ILE A 56 6.25 -4.70 -2.93
N ASN A 57 7.44 -4.92 -3.48
CA ASN A 57 7.58 -5.76 -4.67
C ASN A 57 7.49 -7.22 -4.23
N VAL A 58 6.47 -7.93 -4.69
CA VAL A 58 6.20 -9.30 -4.24
C VAL A 58 7.27 -10.30 -4.66
N ASP A 59 7.99 -9.99 -5.75
CA ASP A 59 9.06 -10.88 -6.21
C ASP A 59 10.34 -10.70 -5.40
N GLU A 60 10.56 -9.50 -4.84
CA GLU A 60 11.74 -9.21 -4.03
C GLU A 60 11.50 -9.46 -2.54
N GLN A 61 10.29 -9.25 -2.06
CA GLN A 61 9.93 -9.40 -0.66
C GLN A 61 8.90 -10.51 -0.49
N MET A 62 9.30 -11.72 -0.84
CA MET A 62 8.39 -12.87 -0.86
C MET A 62 7.83 -13.21 0.51
N GLU A 63 8.60 -13.00 1.56
CA GLU A 63 8.14 -13.29 2.92
C GLU A 63 6.95 -12.41 3.30
N LEU A 64 6.98 -11.12 2.94
CA LEU A 64 5.85 -10.23 3.21
C LEU A 64 4.64 -10.61 2.37
N ALA A 65 4.86 -10.96 1.10
CA ALA A 65 3.76 -11.40 0.24
C ALA A 65 3.06 -12.63 0.82
N MET A 66 3.83 -13.56 1.36
CA MET A 66 3.28 -14.76 1.99
C MET A 66 2.55 -14.43 3.28
N ARG A 67 3.11 -13.54 4.09
CA ARG A 67 2.51 -13.16 5.37
C ARG A 67 1.11 -12.56 5.17
N PHE A 68 0.94 -11.73 4.13
CA PHE A 68 -0.34 -11.09 3.85
C PHE A 68 -1.18 -11.88 2.85
N GLN A 69 -0.76 -13.10 2.52
CA GLN A 69 -1.51 -14.01 1.64
C GLN A 69 -1.86 -13.37 0.31
N VAL A 70 -0.88 -12.71 -0.30
CA VAL A 70 -1.06 -12.01 -1.56
C VAL A 70 -1.15 -13.03 -2.69
N SER A 71 -2.35 -13.21 -3.25
CA SER A 71 -2.56 -14.14 -4.37
C SER A 71 -2.82 -13.41 -5.68
N SER A 72 -3.25 -12.16 -5.62
CA SER A 72 -3.51 -11.33 -6.79
C SER A 72 -2.99 -9.93 -6.54
N ILE A 73 -2.43 -9.31 -7.56
CA ILE A 73 -1.88 -7.95 -7.47
C ILE A 73 -2.48 -7.06 -8.55
N PRO A 74 -2.57 -5.73 -8.32
CA PRO A 74 -2.14 -5.05 -7.11
C PRO A 74 -3.05 -5.37 -5.93
N MET A 75 -2.48 -5.38 -4.73
CA MET A 75 -3.26 -5.52 -3.51
C MET A 75 -2.89 -4.37 -2.58
N LEU A 76 -3.89 -3.63 -2.13
CA LEU A 76 -3.70 -2.52 -1.19
C LEU A 76 -4.17 -2.96 0.19
N VAL A 77 -3.37 -2.62 1.20
CA VAL A 77 -3.76 -2.84 2.59
C VAL A 77 -3.59 -1.52 3.34
N VAL A 78 -4.63 -1.10 4.05
CA VAL A 78 -4.56 0.09 4.89
C VAL A 78 -4.37 -0.35 6.33
N PHE A 79 -3.42 0.29 7.00
CA PHE A 79 -3.08 0.02 8.39
C PHE A 79 -3.38 1.25 9.22
N LYS A 80 -4.01 1.03 10.38
CA LYS A 80 -4.21 2.08 11.37
C LYS A 80 -3.51 1.65 12.66
N ASP A 81 -2.59 2.49 13.12
CA ASP A 81 -1.79 2.20 14.33
C ASP A 81 -1.14 0.81 14.24
N GLY A 82 -0.65 0.47 13.07
CA GLY A 82 0.06 -0.78 12.83
C GLY A 82 -0.81 -1.99 12.55
N LYS A 83 -2.15 -1.83 12.54
CA LYS A 83 -3.06 -2.95 12.31
C LYS A 83 -3.76 -2.81 10.97
N ALA A 84 -3.85 -3.90 10.23
CA ALA A 84 -4.56 -3.92 8.96
C ALA A 84 -6.06 -3.75 9.20
N VAL A 85 -6.65 -2.71 8.60
CA VAL A 85 -8.07 -2.40 8.78
C VAL A 85 -8.88 -2.42 7.48
N ALA A 86 -8.22 -2.41 6.32
CA ALA A 86 -8.91 -2.47 5.03
C ALA A 86 -8.01 -3.09 3.98
N LYS A 87 -8.61 -3.71 2.99
CA LYS A 87 -7.89 -4.37 1.90
C LYS A 87 -8.67 -4.23 0.60
N SER A 88 -7.94 -4.08 -0.51
CA SER A 88 -8.52 -4.01 -1.84
C SER A 88 -7.63 -4.78 -2.80
N VAL A 89 -8.22 -5.54 -3.70
CA VAL A 89 -7.49 -6.33 -4.70
C VAL A 89 -7.85 -5.84 -6.10
N GLY A 90 -6.84 -5.66 -6.94
CA GLY A 90 -7.01 -5.20 -8.30
C GLY A 90 -6.97 -3.69 -8.43
N TYR A 91 -7.01 -3.21 -9.67
CA TYR A 91 -7.04 -1.78 -9.94
C TYR A 91 -8.36 -1.18 -9.44
N ARG A 92 -8.26 -0.02 -8.80
CA ARG A 92 -9.43 0.77 -8.38
C ARG A 92 -9.21 2.23 -8.76
N PRO A 93 -10.28 2.94 -9.15
CA PRO A 93 -10.17 4.38 -9.40
C PRO A 93 -9.80 5.15 -8.13
N LYS A 94 -9.22 6.31 -8.32
CA LYS A 94 -8.75 7.16 -7.22
C LYS A 94 -9.83 7.40 -6.16
N ALA A 95 -11.07 7.68 -6.58
CA ALA A 95 -12.15 7.97 -5.64
C ALA A 95 -12.43 6.80 -4.69
N GLU A 96 -12.35 5.57 -5.19
CA GLU A 96 -12.57 4.38 -4.36
C GLU A 96 -11.44 4.18 -3.36
N ILE A 97 -10.21 4.40 -3.80
CA ILE A 97 -9.05 4.26 -2.89
C ILE A 97 -9.08 5.35 -1.84
N ALA A 98 -9.40 6.58 -2.24
CA ALA A 98 -9.52 7.70 -1.31
C ALA A 98 -10.60 7.42 -0.26
N ALA A 99 -11.73 6.86 -0.67
CA ALA A 99 -12.81 6.49 0.25
C ALA A 99 -12.37 5.41 1.24
N MET A 100 -11.59 4.44 0.78
CA MET A 100 -11.06 3.40 1.65
C MET A 100 -10.13 3.99 2.71
N VAL A 101 -9.27 4.92 2.32
CA VAL A 101 -8.37 5.61 3.25
C VAL A 101 -9.18 6.44 4.27
N GLU A 102 -10.16 7.20 3.80
CA GLU A 102 -10.99 8.01 4.70
C GLU A 102 -11.77 7.15 5.67
N GLY A 103 -12.27 6.02 5.22
CA GLY A 103 -12.99 5.07 6.08
C GLY A 103 -12.12 4.45 7.16
N ALA A 104 -10.81 4.45 6.96
CA ALA A 104 -9.86 3.90 7.93
C ALA A 104 -9.41 4.90 8.97
N ARG A 105 -9.66 6.20 8.76
CA ARG A 105 -9.26 7.24 9.71
C ARG A 105 -10.04 7.14 11.06
#